data_df0b0e59fa5f48ef63196b5de5b8ce65
#
_entry.id   df0b0e59fa5f48ef63196b5de5b8ce65
#
_cell.length_a   1.000
_cell.length_b   1.000
_cell.length_c   1.000
_cell.angle_alpha   90.00
_cell.angle_beta   90.00
_cell.angle_gamma   90.00
#
_symmetry.space_group_name_H-M   'P 1'
#
loop_
_entity.id
_entity.type
_entity.pdbx_description
1 polymer ?
#
loop_
_entity_poly.entity_id
_entity_poly.type
_entity_poly.pdbx_seq_one_letter_code
_entity_poly.pdbx_strand_id
1 'polypeptide(L)'
;MRIYLQALDYEIWEIVNNGPFMPLTKSVGEDIPKPSREWNEFEKRKASLNSKAMNALFCALDKKEFHRVSSCESANEIWHKLDVVYEGTNQVKESKISRYTRQYELFQMEQNESVYSMYTRFTDIVNTLGALGKTFLNSEKIKKIIRSLPKE
;
A
#
# COMPACT_ATOMS: atom_id res chain seq x y z
N MET A 1 -6.34 5.04 -4.72
CA MET A 1 -7.11 3.77 -4.76
C MET A 1 -7.71 3.40 -3.40
N ARG A 2 -6.91 3.26 -2.30
CA ARG A 2 -7.43 2.90 -0.95
C ARG A 2 -8.61 3.77 -0.50
N ILE A 3 -8.47 5.10 -0.51
CA ILE A 3 -9.54 6.05 -0.09
C ILE A 3 -10.81 5.87 -0.93
N TYR A 4 -10.67 5.62 -2.22
CA TYR A 4 -11.81 5.36 -3.12
C TYR A 4 -12.57 4.10 -2.70
N LEU A 5 -11.88 2.99 -2.42
CA LEU A 5 -12.51 1.74 -1.97
C LEU A 5 -13.20 1.90 -0.62
N GLN A 6 -12.57 2.61 0.33
CA GLN A 6 -13.17 2.92 1.65
C GLN A 6 -14.39 3.83 1.53
N ALA A 7 -14.41 4.75 0.56
CA ALA A 7 -15.54 5.63 0.30
C ALA A 7 -16.73 4.91 -0.35
N LEU A 8 -16.48 3.86 -1.13
CA LEU A 8 -17.55 3.01 -1.69
C LEU A 8 -18.23 2.19 -0.60
N ASP A 9 -17.44 1.49 0.20
CA ASP A 9 -17.88 0.69 1.34
C ASP A 9 -16.65 0.23 2.12
N TYR A 10 -16.62 0.44 3.43
CA TYR A 10 -15.50 0.02 4.26
C TYR A 10 -15.33 -1.51 4.30
N GLU A 11 -16.43 -2.27 4.20
CA GLU A 11 -16.38 -3.73 4.10
C GLU A 11 -15.68 -4.21 2.80
N ILE A 12 -15.77 -3.44 1.70
CA ILE A 12 -15.03 -3.70 0.46
C ILE A 12 -13.52 -3.57 0.71
N TRP A 13 -13.10 -2.53 1.43
CA TRP A 13 -11.68 -2.35 1.79
C TRP A 13 -11.17 -3.48 2.68
N GLU A 14 -11.97 -3.94 3.64
CA GLU A 14 -11.61 -5.09 4.49
C GLU A 14 -11.35 -6.35 3.68
N ILE A 15 -12.19 -6.63 2.67
CA ILE A 15 -12.00 -7.78 1.76
C ILE A 15 -10.71 -7.64 0.93
N VAL A 16 -10.40 -6.43 0.46
CA VAL A 16 -9.16 -6.17 -0.29
C VAL A 16 -7.94 -6.38 0.60
N ASN A 17 -8.01 -5.96 1.87
CA ASN A 17 -6.88 -6.02 2.81
C ASN A 17 -6.69 -7.41 3.44
N ASN A 18 -7.77 -8.08 3.82
CA ASN A 18 -7.75 -9.31 4.63
C ASN A 18 -8.08 -10.58 3.83
N GLY A 19 -8.56 -10.43 2.60
CA GLY A 19 -9.02 -11.54 1.76
C GLY A 19 -10.52 -11.77 1.81
N PRO A 20 -11.04 -12.63 0.90
CA PRO A 20 -12.45 -12.93 0.79
C PRO A 20 -12.96 -13.71 2.01
N PHE A 21 -14.21 -13.45 2.39
CA PHE A 21 -14.88 -14.25 3.39
C PHE A 21 -15.17 -15.67 2.85
N MET A 22 -14.67 -16.70 3.55
CA MET A 22 -14.86 -18.10 3.22
C MET A 22 -15.70 -18.76 4.33
N PRO A 23 -17.01 -19.04 4.07
CA PRO A 23 -17.81 -19.79 5.02
C PRO A 23 -17.23 -21.20 5.24
N LEU A 24 -17.07 -21.58 6.49
CA LEU A 24 -16.55 -22.89 6.88
C LEU A 24 -17.64 -23.71 7.59
N THR A 25 -17.57 -25.02 7.43
CA THR A 25 -18.36 -26.01 8.21
C THR A 25 -17.43 -27.04 8.82
N LYS A 26 -17.81 -27.59 9.96
CA LYS A 26 -17.03 -28.65 10.63
C LYS A 26 -17.42 -30.01 10.08
N SER A 27 -16.44 -30.77 9.59
CA SER A 27 -16.60 -32.18 9.21
C SER A 27 -15.44 -32.98 9.81
N VAL A 28 -15.77 -34.01 10.58
CA VAL A 28 -14.80 -34.91 11.22
C VAL A 28 -13.68 -34.18 12.00
N GLY A 29 -14.04 -33.01 12.60
CA GLY A 29 -13.10 -32.18 13.38
C GLY A 29 -12.24 -31.21 12.60
N GLU A 30 -12.36 -31.18 11.28
CA GLU A 30 -11.66 -30.22 10.39
C GLU A 30 -12.63 -29.16 9.85
N ASP A 31 -12.11 -27.95 9.68
CA ASP A 31 -12.84 -26.85 9.06
C ASP A 31 -12.73 -26.98 7.53
N ILE A 32 -13.83 -27.27 6.87
CA ILE A 32 -13.90 -27.38 5.40
C ILE A 32 -14.77 -26.27 4.80
N PRO A 33 -14.49 -25.82 3.56
CA PRO A 33 -15.32 -24.83 2.88
C PRO A 33 -16.78 -25.30 2.76
N LYS A 34 -17.70 -24.45 3.23
CA LYS A 34 -19.15 -24.73 3.17
C LYS A 34 -19.65 -24.58 1.73
N PRO A 35 -20.37 -25.57 1.16
CA PRO A 35 -20.95 -25.45 -0.17
C PRO A 35 -21.86 -24.22 -0.29
N SER A 36 -21.77 -23.48 -1.40
CA SER A 36 -22.51 -22.22 -1.60
C SER A 36 -24.03 -22.36 -1.52
N ARG A 37 -24.59 -23.54 -1.84
CA ARG A 37 -26.02 -23.87 -1.70
C ARG A 37 -26.51 -23.85 -0.25
N GLU A 38 -25.60 -24.02 0.71
CA GLU A 38 -25.88 -24.09 2.15
C GLU A 38 -25.62 -22.75 2.86
N TRP A 39 -25.18 -21.73 2.13
CA TRP A 39 -24.89 -20.41 2.68
C TRP A 39 -26.19 -19.71 3.10
N ASN A 40 -26.16 -19.14 4.31
CA ASN A 40 -27.22 -18.22 4.74
C ASN A 40 -27.07 -16.84 4.08
N GLU A 41 -28.05 -15.98 4.27
CA GLU A 41 -28.07 -14.65 3.62
C GLU A 41 -26.89 -13.75 4.03
N PHE A 42 -26.41 -13.87 5.27
CA PHE A 42 -25.22 -13.14 5.74
C PHE A 42 -23.96 -13.63 5.02
N GLU A 43 -23.77 -14.96 4.91
CA GLU A 43 -22.64 -15.58 4.23
C GLU A 43 -22.62 -15.20 2.73
N LYS A 44 -23.77 -15.24 2.06
CA LYS A 44 -23.93 -14.82 0.66
C LYS A 44 -23.58 -13.35 0.49
N ARG A 45 -24.07 -12.47 1.38
CA ARG A 45 -23.75 -11.05 1.36
C ARG A 45 -22.23 -10.82 1.49
N LYS A 46 -21.59 -11.44 2.47
CA LYS A 46 -20.13 -11.30 2.68
C LYS A 46 -19.33 -11.84 1.51
N ALA A 47 -19.70 -12.98 0.94
CA ALA A 47 -19.04 -13.54 -0.24
C ALA A 47 -19.19 -12.61 -1.47
N SER A 48 -20.35 -11.94 -1.63
CA SER A 48 -20.58 -11.01 -2.74
C SER A 48 -19.67 -9.77 -2.70
N LEU A 49 -19.14 -9.40 -1.52
CA LEU A 49 -18.23 -8.27 -1.38
C LEU A 49 -16.93 -8.47 -2.15
N ASN A 50 -16.42 -9.70 -2.25
CA ASN A 50 -15.23 -9.98 -3.08
C ASN A 50 -15.48 -9.61 -4.55
N SER A 51 -16.62 -10.02 -5.11
CA SER A 51 -16.97 -9.68 -6.50
C SER A 51 -17.14 -8.17 -6.70
N LYS A 52 -17.73 -7.47 -5.74
CA LYS A 52 -17.84 -6.00 -5.77
C LYS A 52 -16.47 -5.34 -5.70
N ALA A 53 -15.59 -5.81 -4.82
CA ALA A 53 -14.22 -5.33 -4.71
C ALA A 53 -13.42 -5.55 -5.99
N MET A 54 -13.49 -6.76 -6.58
CA MET A 54 -12.84 -7.07 -7.85
C MET A 54 -13.34 -6.16 -8.98
N ASN A 55 -14.65 -5.96 -9.09
CA ASN A 55 -15.23 -5.07 -10.09
C ASN A 55 -14.74 -3.64 -9.92
N ALA A 56 -14.73 -3.11 -8.68
CA ALA A 56 -14.23 -1.77 -8.39
C ALA A 56 -12.76 -1.60 -8.77
N LEU A 57 -11.92 -2.61 -8.51
CA LEU A 57 -10.52 -2.62 -8.91
C LEU A 57 -10.38 -2.67 -10.43
N PHE A 58 -11.06 -3.58 -11.11
CA PHE A 58 -10.98 -3.71 -12.57
C PHE A 58 -11.42 -2.45 -13.31
N CYS A 59 -12.48 -1.78 -12.84
CA CYS A 59 -12.93 -0.51 -13.41
C CYS A 59 -11.90 0.64 -13.29
N ALA A 60 -10.98 0.53 -12.35
CA ALA A 60 -9.97 1.56 -12.08
C ALA A 60 -8.62 1.29 -12.76
N LEU A 61 -8.45 0.13 -13.41
CA LEU A 61 -7.21 -0.27 -14.07
C LEU A 61 -7.23 0.04 -15.56
N ASP A 62 -6.08 0.38 -16.10
CA ASP A 62 -5.90 0.41 -17.54
C ASP A 62 -5.82 -1.01 -18.14
N LYS A 63 -5.85 -1.10 -19.46
CA LYS A 63 -5.84 -2.39 -20.19
C LYS A 63 -4.59 -3.23 -19.86
N LYS A 64 -3.44 -2.58 -19.67
CA LYS A 64 -2.16 -3.28 -19.39
C LYS A 64 -2.17 -3.89 -17.99
N GLU A 65 -2.62 -3.13 -17.00
CA GLU A 65 -2.72 -3.60 -15.62
C GLU A 65 -3.82 -4.66 -15.46
N PHE A 66 -4.96 -4.46 -16.13
CA PHE A 66 -6.02 -5.46 -16.15
C PHE A 66 -5.50 -6.83 -16.64
N HIS A 67 -4.74 -6.88 -17.74
CA HIS A 67 -4.17 -8.15 -18.24
C HIS A 67 -3.26 -8.85 -17.23
N ARG A 68 -2.57 -8.09 -16.38
CA ARG A 68 -1.69 -8.65 -15.34
C ARG A 68 -2.44 -9.34 -14.22
N VAL A 69 -3.64 -8.87 -13.92
CA VAL A 69 -4.42 -9.31 -12.76
C VAL A 69 -5.72 -10.05 -13.12
N SER A 70 -6.03 -10.18 -14.40
CA SER A 70 -7.28 -10.82 -14.90
C SER A 70 -7.43 -12.29 -14.48
N SER A 71 -6.34 -12.98 -14.17
CA SER A 71 -6.34 -14.36 -13.68
C SER A 71 -6.50 -14.49 -12.16
N CYS A 72 -6.58 -13.39 -11.42
CA CYS A 72 -6.75 -13.42 -9.96
C CYS A 72 -8.18 -13.79 -9.59
N GLU A 73 -8.34 -14.60 -8.55
CA GLU A 73 -9.63 -15.09 -8.07
C GLU A 73 -10.21 -14.25 -6.94
N SER A 74 -9.42 -13.33 -6.37
CA SER A 74 -9.86 -12.45 -5.30
C SER A 74 -9.34 -11.02 -5.43
N ALA A 75 -10.08 -10.08 -4.85
CA ALA A 75 -9.67 -8.68 -4.78
C ALA A 75 -8.37 -8.48 -3.98
N ASN A 76 -8.14 -9.29 -2.97
CA ASN A 76 -6.91 -9.30 -2.19
C ASN A 76 -5.71 -9.72 -3.06
N GLU A 77 -5.86 -10.77 -3.87
CA GLU A 77 -4.82 -11.22 -4.79
C GLU A 77 -4.50 -10.16 -5.86
N ILE A 78 -5.53 -9.51 -6.42
CA ILE A 78 -5.36 -8.38 -7.34
C ILE A 78 -4.53 -7.28 -6.67
N TRP A 79 -4.92 -6.89 -5.45
CA TRP A 79 -4.25 -5.83 -4.70
C TRP A 79 -2.78 -6.17 -4.45
N HIS A 80 -2.49 -7.36 -3.95
CA HIS A 80 -1.12 -7.80 -3.70
C HIS A 80 -0.27 -7.88 -4.97
N LYS A 81 -0.84 -8.35 -6.08
CA LYS A 81 -0.12 -8.36 -7.37
C LYS A 81 0.23 -6.95 -7.84
N LEU A 82 -0.70 -6.01 -7.71
CA LEU A 82 -0.46 -4.60 -8.04
C LEU A 82 0.57 -3.96 -7.09
N ASP A 83 0.47 -4.25 -5.80
CA ASP A 83 1.41 -3.76 -4.79
C ASP A 83 2.85 -4.19 -5.11
N VAL A 84 3.05 -5.47 -5.45
CA VAL A 84 4.36 -5.99 -5.87
C VAL A 84 4.87 -5.31 -7.14
N VAL A 85 3.99 -5.03 -8.11
CA VAL A 85 4.38 -4.39 -9.37
C VAL A 85 4.78 -2.93 -9.17
N TYR A 86 4.04 -2.18 -8.35
CA TYR A 86 4.24 -0.74 -8.18
C TYR A 86 5.22 -0.38 -7.05
N GLU A 87 5.15 -1.09 -5.94
CA GLU A 87 6.04 -0.83 -4.80
C GLU A 87 7.28 -1.73 -4.80
N GLY A 88 7.24 -2.84 -5.52
CA GLY A 88 8.29 -3.84 -5.60
C GLY A 88 8.22 -4.86 -4.45
N THR A 89 9.09 -5.85 -4.54
CA THR A 89 9.26 -6.86 -3.48
C THR A 89 9.77 -6.20 -2.19
N ASN A 90 9.62 -6.85 -1.05
CA ASN A 90 10.16 -6.37 0.23
C ASN A 90 11.64 -6.00 0.13
N GLN A 91 12.43 -6.80 -0.60
CA GLN A 91 13.85 -6.53 -0.83
C GLN A 91 14.09 -5.22 -1.60
N VAL A 92 13.25 -4.90 -2.59
CA VAL A 92 13.32 -3.64 -3.34
C VAL A 92 12.91 -2.47 -2.45
N LYS A 93 11.86 -2.63 -1.62
CA LYS A 93 11.45 -1.63 -0.63
C LYS A 93 12.57 -1.34 0.38
N GLU A 94 13.18 -2.38 0.94
CA GLU A 94 14.31 -2.25 1.87
C GLU A 94 15.52 -1.55 1.23
N SER A 95 15.85 -1.90 -0.01
CA SER A 95 16.92 -1.25 -0.77
C SER A 95 16.63 0.25 -1.00
N LYS A 96 15.38 0.60 -1.31
CA LYS A 96 14.95 2.01 -1.43
C LYS A 96 15.06 2.73 -0.09
N ILE A 97 14.56 2.13 0.99
CA ILE A 97 14.65 2.70 2.35
C ILE A 97 16.12 2.95 2.73
N SER A 98 16.99 1.97 2.52
CA SER A 98 18.42 2.09 2.81
C SER A 98 19.07 3.24 2.03
N ARG A 99 18.80 3.33 0.72
CA ARG A 99 19.32 4.41 -0.14
C ARG A 99 18.85 5.80 0.32
N TYR A 100 17.55 5.97 0.54
CA TYR A 100 17.00 7.27 0.96
C TYR A 100 17.39 7.63 2.40
N THR A 101 17.55 6.63 3.28
CA THR A 101 18.10 6.85 4.63
C THR A 101 19.52 7.42 4.55
N ARG A 102 20.37 6.83 3.70
CA ARG A 102 21.72 7.36 3.48
C ARG A 102 21.71 8.78 2.91
N GLN A 103 20.81 9.07 1.97
CA GLN A 103 20.63 10.42 1.44
C GLN A 103 20.21 11.40 2.54
N TYR A 104 19.30 11.01 3.43
CA TYR A 104 18.90 11.80 4.59
C TYR A 104 20.07 12.03 5.56
N GLU A 105 20.84 10.99 5.87
CA GLU A 105 22.00 11.08 6.78
C GLU A 105 23.09 11.99 6.24
N LEU A 106 23.39 11.91 4.96
CA LEU A 106 24.41 12.70 4.26
C LEU A 106 23.88 14.04 3.75
N PHE A 107 22.60 14.37 4.01
CA PHE A 107 21.98 15.56 3.47
C PHE A 107 22.68 16.83 3.98
N GLN A 108 23.08 17.67 3.04
CA GLN A 108 23.70 18.97 3.25
C GLN A 108 23.26 19.93 2.16
N MET A 109 23.34 21.22 2.43
CA MET A 109 23.11 22.29 1.43
C MET A 109 24.24 22.23 0.38
N GLU A 110 23.85 22.31 -0.89
CA GLU A 110 24.80 22.30 -2.01
C GLU A 110 25.38 23.70 -2.25
N GLN A 111 26.53 23.75 -2.92
CA GLN A 111 27.16 25.03 -3.25
C GLN A 111 26.26 25.83 -4.19
N ASN A 112 26.02 27.11 -3.87
CA ASN A 112 25.13 28.01 -4.61
C ASN A 112 23.64 27.60 -4.62
N GLU A 113 23.22 26.68 -3.75
CA GLU A 113 21.82 26.32 -3.59
C GLU A 113 21.07 27.36 -2.75
N SER A 114 19.82 27.69 -3.14
CA SER A 114 18.96 28.49 -2.27
C SER A 114 18.40 27.67 -1.12
N VAL A 115 18.09 28.32 0.00
CA VAL A 115 17.42 27.66 1.15
C VAL A 115 16.09 27.02 0.71
N TYR A 116 15.36 27.63 -0.19
CA TYR A 116 14.11 27.10 -0.74
C TYR A 116 14.33 25.80 -1.54
N SER A 117 15.32 25.78 -2.42
CA SER A 117 15.67 24.59 -3.20
C SER A 117 16.14 23.45 -2.30
N MET A 118 17.02 23.76 -1.34
CA MET A 118 17.45 22.81 -0.32
C MET A 118 16.25 22.20 0.44
N TYR A 119 15.32 23.06 0.89
CA TYR A 119 14.13 22.59 1.63
C TYR A 119 13.24 21.69 0.79
N THR A 120 13.03 22.00 -0.49
CA THR A 120 12.27 21.17 -1.41
C THR A 120 12.91 19.79 -1.56
N ARG A 121 14.21 19.73 -1.81
CA ARG A 121 14.98 18.49 -1.94
C ARG A 121 14.96 17.65 -0.66
N PHE A 122 15.04 18.31 0.50
CA PHE A 122 14.91 17.65 1.80
C PHE A 122 13.51 17.03 1.99
N THR A 123 12.47 17.80 1.64
CA THR A 123 11.08 17.37 1.77
C THR A 123 10.78 16.17 0.89
N ASP A 124 11.33 16.11 -0.32
CA ASP A 124 11.18 14.97 -1.24
C ASP A 124 11.77 13.68 -0.65
N ILE A 125 12.95 13.77 -0.03
CA ILE A 125 13.57 12.62 0.66
C ILE A 125 12.70 12.15 1.81
N VAL A 126 12.23 13.07 2.66
CA VAL A 126 11.42 12.74 3.85
C VAL A 126 10.06 12.16 3.44
N ASN A 127 9.41 12.72 2.42
CA ASN A 127 8.13 12.21 1.91
C ASN A 127 8.29 10.83 1.30
N THR A 128 9.37 10.59 0.56
CA THR A 128 9.66 9.27 0.00
C THR A 128 9.88 8.22 1.10
N LEU A 129 10.64 8.57 2.16
CA LEU A 129 10.82 7.69 3.31
C LEU A 129 9.50 7.45 4.06
N GLY A 130 8.67 8.48 4.20
CA GLY A 130 7.33 8.38 4.79
C GLY A 130 6.42 7.44 4.01
N ALA A 131 6.41 7.53 2.68
CA ALA A 131 5.66 6.62 1.81
C ALA A 131 6.13 5.15 1.93
N LEU A 132 7.42 4.95 2.22
CA LEU A 132 8.01 3.62 2.46
C LEU A 132 7.84 3.13 3.91
N GLY A 133 7.16 3.90 4.78
CA GLY A 133 6.86 3.54 6.16
C GLY A 133 7.87 4.04 7.20
N LYS A 134 8.90 4.81 6.80
CA LYS A 134 9.88 5.39 7.73
C LYS A 134 9.59 6.87 7.96
N THR A 135 9.04 7.20 9.13
CA THR A 135 8.66 8.55 9.51
C THR A 135 9.67 9.17 10.49
N PHE A 136 9.77 10.50 10.48
CA PHE A 136 10.60 11.30 11.37
C PHE A 136 9.76 12.32 12.12
N LEU A 137 10.09 12.58 13.38
CA LEU A 137 9.46 13.63 14.16
C LEU A 137 9.82 15.01 13.57
N ASN A 138 8.92 15.98 13.73
CA ASN A 138 9.18 17.34 13.23
C ASN A 138 10.45 17.95 13.87
N SER A 139 10.71 17.65 15.15
CA SER A 139 11.93 18.09 15.84
C SER A 139 13.21 17.51 15.22
N GLU A 140 13.18 16.27 14.75
CA GLU A 140 14.32 15.62 14.06
C GLU A 140 14.56 16.25 12.70
N LYS A 141 13.49 16.49 11.93
CA LYS A 141 13.54 17.17 10.62
C LYS A 141 14.17 18.57 10.75
N ILE A 142 13.70 19.36 11.72
CA ILE A 142 14.22 20.72 11.98
C ILE A 142 15.70 20.67 12.36
N LYS A 143 16.07 19.81 13.30
CA LYS A 143 17.48 19.65 13.71
C LYS A 143 18.37 19.24 12.53
N LYS A 144 17.88 18.38 11.65
CA LYS A 144 18.63 17.94 10.46
C LYS A 144 18.82 19.09 9.48
N ILE A 145 17.78 19.86 9.17
CA ILE A 145 17.88 21.03 8.29
C ILE A 145 18.92 22.03 8.82
N ILE A 146 18.82 22.41 10.11
CA ILE A 146 19.76 23.38 10.72
C ILE A 146 21.20 22.89 10.63
N ARG A 147 21.45 21.60 10.87
CA ARG A 147 22.80 21.01 10.77
C ARG A 147 23.31 20.89 9.33
N SER A 148 22.42 20.97 8.36
CA SER A 148 22.74 20.85 6.93
C SER A 148 23.06 22.19 6.28
N LEU A 149 22.86 23.31 6.97
CA LEU A 149 23.25 24.64 6.51
C LEU A 149 24.77 24.80 6.55
N PRO A 150 25.35 25.64 5.69
CA PRO A 150 26.76 26.01 5.74
C PRO A 150 27.10 26.57 7.13
N LYS A 151 28.26 26.20 7.68
CA LYS A 151 28.83 26.88 8.83
C LYS A 151 29.60 28.06 8.30
N GLU A 152 29.33 29.25 8.82
CA GLU A 152 30.17 30.46 8.62
C GLU A 152 31.59 30.20 9.09
#